data_3e7b44df083833ef3e4fb4b45a3db7b8
#
_entry.id   3e7b44df083833ef3e4fb4b45a3db7b8
#
_cell.length_a   1.000
_cell.length_b   1.000
_cell.length_c   1.000
_cell.angle_alpha   90.00
_cell.angle_beta   90.00
_cell.angle_gamma   90.00
#
_symmetry.space_group_name_H-M   'P 1'
#
loop_
_entity.id
_entity.type
_entity.pdbx_description
1 polymer ?
#
loop_
_entity_poly.entity_id
_entity_poly.type
_entity_poly.pdbx_seq_one_letter_code
_entity_poly.pdbx_strand_id
1 'polypeptide(L)'
;MDERETRLIKRAQEGDGAAFEALVQMHDRQVLKLTRQMLNNLEDAQDVYQDIFLKVFRSLPAFRFESGFSTWLYRIVINQCINYRQWRSRRRFLSFDAHPNDDENQKSYLPPDKNPDPERETLSRELSREIALAMESLSDKQRAVFVLRHFHDQKLQDIAKTLGCAEGTVKNYLFRATQHMQEKLREYKS
;
A
#
# COMPACT_ATOMS: atom_id res chain seq x y z
N MET A 1 10.07 16.64 9.33
CA MET A 1 11.12 15.67 8.97
C MET A 1 12.12 15.71 10.11
N ASP A 2 12.49 14.56 10.66
CA ASP A 2 13.42 14.44 11.75
C ASP A 2 14.85 14.80 11.27
N GLU A 3 15.66 15.46 12.13
CA GLU A 3 17.05 15.82 11.79
C GLU A 3 17.93 14.58 11.50
N ARG A 4 17.66 13.47 12.20
CA ARG A 4 18.33 12.19 11.98
C ARG A 4 18.03 11.65 10.59
N GLU A 5 16.76 11.65 10.20
CA GLU A 5 16.31 11.22 8.88
C GLU A 5 16.95 12.08 7.77
N THR A 6 16.94 13.40 7.95
CA THR A 6 17.54 14.33 6.99
C THR A 6 19.04 14.08 6.78
N ARG A 7 19.78 13.80 7.85
CA ARG A 7 21.21 13.45 7.75
C ARG A 7 21.45 12.14 7.02
N LEU A 8 20.64 11.12 7.32
CA LEU A 8 20.73 9.83 6.63
C LEU A 8 20.46 9.95 5.14
N ILE A 9 19.43 10.74 4.77
CA ILE A 9 19.09 10.97 3.35
C ILE A 9 20.27 11.61 2.62
N LYS A 10 20.87 12.69 3.17
CA LYS A 10 22.01 13.37 2.55
C LYS A 10 23.20 12.45 2.35
N ARG A 11 23.58 11.68 3.38
CA ARG A 11 24.67 10.70 3.31
C ARG A 11 24.39 9.62 2.28
N ALA A 12 23.15 9.11 2.23
CA ALA A 12 22.75 8.10 1.25
C ALA A 12 22.76 8.66 -0.18
N GLN A 13 22.42 9.96 -0.37
CA GLN A 13 22.57 10.66 -1.66
C GLN A 13 24.02 10.76 -2.13
N GLU A 14 24.97 10.82 -1.20
CA GLU A 14 26.42 10.84 -1.45
C GLU A 14 27.01 9.43 -1.66
N GLY A 15 26.15 8.38 -1.65
CA GLY A 15 26.56 7.00 -1.89
C GLY A 15 26.88 6.18 -0.64
N ASP A 16 26.60 6.70 0.57
CA ASP A 16 26.78 5.97 1.81
C ASP A 16 25.73 4.84 1.94
N GLY A 17 26.15 3.60 1.66
CA GLY A 17 25.31 2.41 1.74
C GLY A 17 24.77 2.13 3.14
N ALA A 18 25.55 2.40 4.20
CA ALA A 18 25.11 2.21 5.59
C ALA A 18 23.99 3.21 5.96
N ALA A 19 24.09 4.45 5.47
CA ALA A 19 23.04 5.44 5.66
C ALA A 19 21.75 5.05 4.91
N PHE A 20 21.88 4.49 3.70
CA PHE A 20 20.73 3.96 2.96
C PHE A 20 20.08 2.78 3.69
N GLU A 21 20.85 1.82 4.18
CA GLU A 21 20.34 0.70 4.96
C GLU A 21 19.59 1.16 6.21
N ALA A 22 20.12 2.15 6.93
CA ALA A 22 19.44 2.74 8.08
C ALA A 22 18.10 3.40 7.70
N LEU A 23 18.01 4.07 6.54
CA LEU A 23 16.75 4.60 6.01
C LEU A 23 15.75 3.48 5.69
N VAL A 24 16.21 2.40 5.06
CA VAL A 24 15.38 1.22 4.77
C VAL A 24 14.80 0.68 6.09
N GLN A 25 15.63 0.46 7.10
CA GLN A 25 15.20 -0.06 8.41
C GLN A 25 14.17 0.85 9.11
N MET A 26 14.29 2.18 8.96
CA MET A 26 13.33 3.13 9.52
C MET A 26 11.94 3.02 8.89
N HIS A 27 11.85 2.69 7.61
CA HIS A 27 10.60 2.70 6.83
C HIS A 27 10.10 1.30 6.45
N ASP A 28 10.89 0.26 6.69
CA ASP A 28 10.66 -1.12 6.32
C ASP A 28 9.23 -1.61 6.62
N ARG A 29 8.83 -1.54 7.89
CA ARG A 29 7.51 -2.01 8.34
C ARG A 29 6.35 -1.27 7.67
N GLN A 30 6.52 0.04 7.46
CA GLN A 30 5.46 0.87 6.86
C GLN A 30 5.33 0.57 5.37
N VAL A 31 6.44 0.43 4.66
CA VAL A 31 6.46 0.08 3.23
C VAL A 31 5.85 -1.31 3.02
N LEU A 32 6.29 -2.31 3.79
CA LEU A 32 5.77 -3.67 3.67
C LEU A 32 4.26 -3.73 3.98
N LYS A 33 3.80 -3.04 5.04
CA LYS A 33 2.37 -2.94 5.39
C LYS A 33 1.57 -2.31 4.24
N LEU A 34 2.03 -1.18 3.71
CA LEU A 34 1.36 -0.48 2.61
C LEU A 34 1.29 -1.34 1.35
N THR A 35 2.40 -2.00 0.98
CA THR A 35 2.47 -2.87 -0.19
C THR A 35 1.48 -4.03 -0.08
N ARG A 36 1.42 -4.69 1.08
CA ARG A 36 0.46 -5.77 1.36
C ARG A 36 -1.00 -5.31 1.24
N GLN A 37 -1.33 -4.14 1.80
CA GLN A 37 -2.69 -3.59 1.72
C GLN A 37 -3.08 -3.18 0.30
N MET A 38 -2.10 -2.76 -0.50
CA MET A 38 -2.33 -2.41 -1.90
C MET A 38 -2.51 -3.64 -2.81
N LEU A 39 -1.79 -4.73 -2.57
CA LEU A 39 -1.76 -5.89 -3.46
C LEU A 39 -2.65 -7.04 -2.99
N ASN A 40 -2.95 -7.12 -1.70
CA ASN A 40 -3.77 -8.18 -1.08
C ASN A 40 -3.28 -9.62 -1.36
N ASN A 41 -2.01 -9.78 -1.70
CA ASN A 41 -1.32 -11.04 -1.91
C ASN A 41 0.07 -10.94 -1.28
N LEU A 42 0.46 -11.94 -0.49
CA LEU A 42 1.71 -11.90 0.27
C LEU A 42 2.94 -12.06 -0.62
N GLU A 43 2.90 -12.96 -1.59
CA GLU A 43 4.01 -13.23 -2.51
C GLU A 43 4.24 -12.02 -3.42
N ASP A 44 3.18 -11.54 -4.07
CA ASP A 44 3.22 -10.31 -4.87
C ASP A 44 3.75 -9.12 -4.06
N ALA A 45 3.34 -9.02 -2.79
CA ALA A 45 3.79 -7.92 -1.93
C ALA A 45 5.28 -8.01 -1.59
N GLN A 46 5.85 -9.21 -1.45
CA GLN A 46 7.27 -9.40 -1.21
C GLN A 46 8.12 -9.05 -2.44
N ASP A 47 7.69 -9.47 -3.62
CA ASP A 47 8.37 -9.16 -4.88
C ASP A 47 8.37 -7.64 -5.15
N VAL A 48 7.19 -7.02 -5.06
CA VAL A 48 7.06 -5.58 -5.27
C VAL A 48 7.79 -4.77 -4.21
N TYR A 49 7.86 -5.26 -2.96
CA TYR A 49 8.63 -4.64 -1.89
C TYR A 49 10.13 -4.52 -2.23
N GLN A 50 10.73 -5.56 -2.79
CA GLN A 50 12.13 -5.51 -3.23
C GLN A 50 12.31 -4.48 -4.36
N ASP A 51 11.43 -4.48 -5.35
CA ASP A 51 11.44 -3.51 -6.45
C ASP A 51 11.29 -2.07 -5.97
N ILE A 52 10.47 -1.85 -4.93
CA ILE A 52 10.29 -0.53 -4.30
C ILE A 52 11.62 0.00 -3.77
N PHE A 53 12.37 -0.77 -2.97
CA PHE A 53 13.63 -0.28 -2.42
C PHE A 53 14.73 -0.13 -3.46
N LEU A 54 14.76 -0.97 -4.49
CA LEU A 54 15.63 -0.74 -5.66
C LEU A 54 15.27 0.58 -6.37
N LYS A 55 13.98 0.88 -6.50
CA LYS A 55 13.53 2.14 -7.09
C LYS A 55 13.85 3.34 -6.19
N VAL A 56 13.67 3.20 -4.87
CA VAL A 56 14.05 4.22 -3.88
C VAL A 56 15.55 4.51 -3.99
N PHE A 57 16.40 3.50 -3.97
CA PHE A 57 17.86 3.64 -4.10
C PHE A 57 18.24 4.44 -5.34
N ARG A 58 17.71 4.06 -6.50
CA ARG A 58 18.00 4.73 -7.79
C ARG A 58 17.45 6.16 -7.87
N SER A 59 16.37 6.45 -7.15
CA SER A 59 15.69 7.76 -7.23
C SER A 59 16.11 8.73 -6.12
N LEU A 60 16.74 8.21 -5.06
CA LEU A 60 17.15 8.99 -3.89
C LEU A 60 18.07 10.18 -4.22
N PRO A 61 19.06 10.06 -5.13
CA PRO A 61 19.90 11.20 -5.52
C PRO A 61 19.13 12.39 -6.09
N ALA A 62 17.93 12.16 -6.66
CA ALA A 62 17.06 13.20 -7.20
C ALA A 62 16.04 13.76 -6.19
N PHE A 63 16.04 13.29 -4.96
CA PHE A 63 15.12 13.78 -3.92
C PHE A 63 15.54 15.17 -3.45
N ARG A 64 14.68 16.20 -3.64
CA ARG A 64 14.97 17.62 -3.43
C ARG A 64 14.43 18.23 -2.13
N PHE A 65 13.92 17.44 -1.21
CA PHE A 65 13.31 17.92 0.04
C PHE A 65 12.09 18.88 -0.16
N GLU A 66 11.48 18.89 -1.34
CA GLU A 66 10.26 19.66 -1.63
C GLU A 66 9.01 19.10 -0.93
N SER A 67 9.09 17.90 -0.41
CA SER A 67 8.08 17.25 0.42
C SER A 67 8.75 16.47 1.55
N GLY A 68 7.98 16.04 2.55
CA GLY A 68 8.48 15.06 3.53
C GLY A 68 8.92 13.76 2.84
N PHE A 69 9.98 13.13 3.37
CA PHE A 69 10.51 11.88 2.79
C PHE A 69 9.44 10.78 2.73
N SER A 70 8.63 10.62 3.79
CA SER A 70 7.53 9.66 3.80
C SER A 70 6.52 9.89 2.67
N THR A 71 6.18 11.14 2.33
CA THR A 71 5.28 11.47 1.21
C THR A 71 5.90 11.05 -0.14
N TRP A 72 7.19 11.34 -0.32
CA TRP A 72 7.94 10.95 -1.51
C TRP A 72 8.05 9.42 -1.62
N LEU A 73 8.39 8.75 -0.52
CA LEU A 73 8.47 7.28 -0.43
C LEU A 73 7.12 6.63 -0.76
N TYR A 74 6.03 7.09 -0.14
CA TYR A 74 4.69 6.56 -0.40
C TYR A 74 4.27 6.75 -1.86
N ARG A 75 4.69 7.83 -2.52
CA ARG A 75 4.46 7.99 -3.96
C ARG A 75 5.12 6.88 -4.76
N ILE A 76 6.35 6.49 -4.42
CA ILE A 76 7.05 5.38 -5.08
C ILE A 76 6.30 4.08 -4.82
N VAL A 77 5.95 3.78 -3.55
CA VAL A 77 5.23 2.55 -3.17
C VAL A 77 3.91 2.43 -3.93
N ILE A 78 3.07 3.46 -3.88
CA ILE A 78 1.75 3.45 -4.54
C ILE A 78 1.89 3.26 -6.05
N ASN A 79 2.82 3.97 -6.70
CA ASN A 79 3.02 3.85 -8.13
C ASN A 79 3.51 2.44 -8.53
N GLN A 80 4.42 1.84 -7.75
CA GLN A 80 4.87 0.47 -8.01
C GLN A 80 3.73 -0.54 -7.84
N CYS A 81 2.93 -0.42 -6.79
CA CYS A 81 1.78 -1.28 -6.57
C CYS A 81 0.73 -1.13 -7.70
N ILE A 82 0.42 0.09 -8.14
CA ILE A 82 -0.52 0.33 -9.24
C ILE A 82 0.01 -0.27 -10.55
N ASN A 83 1.30 -0.04 -10.87
CA ASN A 83 1.92 -0.59 -12.08
C ASN A 83 1.89 -2.13 -12.08
N TYR A 84 2.18 -2.75 -10.95
CA TYR A 84 2.12 -4.20 -10.78
C TYR A 84 0.70 -4.74 -10.98
N ARG A 85 -0.32 -4.14 -10.35
CA ARG A 85 -1.73 -4.54 -10.52
C ARG A 85 -2.17 -4.42 -11.97
N GLN A 86 -1.82 -3.34 -12.66
CA GLN A 86 -2.14 -3.15 -14.08
C GLN A 86 -1.42 -4.16 -14.97
N TRP A 87 -0.15 -4.46 -14.66
CA TRP A 87 0.60 -5.49 -15.38
C TRP A 87 -0.04 -6.88 -15.17
N ARG A 88 -0.37 -7.24 -13.93
CA ARG A 88 -1.04 -8.51 -13.59
C ARG A 88 -2.40 -8.63 -14.27
N SER A 89 -3.20 -7.58 -14.27
CA SER A 89 -4.51 -7.54 -14.96
C SER A 89 -4.36 -7.76 -16.47
N ARG A 90 -3.41 -7.08 -17.11
CA ARG A 90 -3.14 -7.28 -18.56
C ARG A 90 -2.67 -8.69 -18.86
N ARG A 91 -1.82 -9.27 -18.02
CA ARG A 91 -1.31 -10.63 -18.19
C ARG A 91 -2.44 -11.66 -18.07
N ARG A 92 -3.34 -11.53 -17.10
CA ARG A 92 -4.54 -12.37 -16.99
C ARG A 92 -5.43 -12.29 -18.23
N PHE A 93 -5.61 -11.11 -18.80
CA PHE A 93 -6.41 -10.91 -20.01
C PHE A 93 -5.79 -11.57 -21.24
N LEU A 94 -4.46 -11.59 -21.35
CA LEU A 94 -3.74 -12.22 -22.47
C LEU A 94 -3.58 -13.73 -22.29
N SER A 95 -3.69 -14.26 -21.08
CA SER A 95 -3.58 -15.69 -20.76
C SER A 95 -4.95 -16.36 -20.76
N PHE A 96 -5.71 -16.22 -21.83
CA PHE A 96 -7.04 -16.84 -21.96
C PHE A 96 -7.01 -18.39 -21.94
N ASP A 97 -5.82 -19.01 -21.97
CA ASP A 97 -5.58 -20.46 -21.92
C ASP A 97 -4.93 -20.96 -20.61
N ALA A 98 -4.74 -20.14 -19.61
CA ALA A 98 -4.11 -20.55 -18.34
C ALA A 98 -5.14 -20.76 -17.23
N HIS A 99 -5.14 -21.96 -16.70
CA HIS A 99 -6.00 -22.56 -15.67
C HIS A 99 -6.46 -21.63 -14.54
N PRO A 100 -7.73 -21.82 -14.04
CA PRO A 100 -8.31 -20.98 -12.97
C PRO A 100 -7.76 -21.21 -11.56
N ASN A 101 -6.65 -21.92 -11.40
CA ASN A 101 -6.21 -22.44 -10.11
C ASN A 101 -5.24 -21.54 -9.31
N ASP A 102 -4.90 -20.33 -9.79
CA ASP A 102 -3.99 -19.45 -9.06
C ASP A 102 -4.66 -18.58 -7.96
N ASP A 103 -5.97 -18.73 -7.74
CA ASP A 103 -6.72 -17.92 -6.77
C ASP A 103 -6.77 -18.50 -5.34
N GLU A 104 -6.23 -19.70 -5.08
CA GLU A 104 -6.33 -20.34 -3.75
C GLU A 104 -5.36 -19.78 -2.70
N ASN A 105 -4.41 -18.92 -3.06
CA ASN A 105 -3.42 -18.41 -2.12
C ASN A 105 -3.65 -16.95 -1.68
N GLN A 106 -4.91 -16.48 -1.73
CA GLN A 106 -5.28 -15.17 -1.17
C GLN A 106 -5.34 -15.23 0.36
N LYS A 107 -4.18 -15.31 1.00
CA LYS A 107 -4.09 -15.04 2.44
C LYS A 107 -4.29 -13.55 2.68
N SER A 108 -5.55 -13.16 2.92
CA SER A 108 -5.90 -11.82 3.38
C SER A 108 -5.05 -11.44 4.59
N TYR A 109 -4.34 -10.33 4.49
CA TYR A 109 -3.52 -9.81 5.58
C TYR A 109 -4.28 -8.74 6.35
N LEU A 110 -4.83 -9.13 7.50
CA LEU A 110 -5.12 -8.21 8.60
C LEU A 110 -4.20 -8.59 9.77
N PRO A 111 -3.69 -7.62 10.55
CA PRO A 111 -2.84 -7.93 11.69
C PRO A 111 -3.62 -8.79 12.68
N PRO A 112 -3.00 -9.83 13.26
CA PRO A 112 -3.64 -10.67 14.28
C PRO A 112 -4.02 -9.82 15.50
N ASP A 113 -5.25 -9.99 15.96
CA ASP A 113 -5.69 -9.42 17.23
C ASP A 113 -4.97 -10.13 18.39
N LYS A 114 -4.66 -9.38 19.46
CA LYS A 114 -3.79 -9.84 20.53
C LYS A 114 -4.48 -10.76 21.55
N ASN A 115 -5.73 -11.18 21.32
CA ASN A 115 -6.46 -12.00 22.29
C ASN A 115 -7.20 -13.16 21.60
N PRO A 116 -6.77 -14.44 21.77
CA PRO A 116 -7.32 -15.57 21.05
C PRO A 116 -8.59 -16.12 21.72
N ASP A 117 -9.74 -15.57 21.35
CA ASP A 117 -11.03 -16.24 21.51
C ASP A 117 -11.34 -16.94 20.17
N PRO A 118 -11.48 -18.28 20.10
CA PRO A 118 -11.62 -19.00 18.83
C PRO A 118 -12.82 -18.56 17.98
N GLU A 119 -13.94 -18.17 18.60
CA GLU A 119 -15.11 -17.67 17.88
C GLU A 119 -14.86 -16.27 17.32
N ARG A 120 -14.24 -15.41 18.12
CA ARG A 120 -13.82 -14.07 17.66
C ARG A 120 -12.74 -14.13 16.59
N GLU A 121 -11.83 -15.09 16.67
CA GLU A 121 -10.79 -15.27 15.65
C GLU A 121 -11.39 -15.70 14.32
N THR A 122 -12.38 -16.59 14.30
CA THR A 122 -13.07 -17.02 13.09
C THR A 122 -13.84 -15.86 12.45
N LEU A 123 -14.63 -15.11 13.25
CA LEU A 123 -15.37 -13.94 12.78
C LEU A 123 -14.43 -12.83 12.28
N SER A 124 -13.31 -12.61 12.95
CA SER A 124 -12.29 -11.66 12.55
C SER A 124 -11.63 -12.04 11.22
N ARG A 125 -11.41 -13.34 10.99
CA ARG A 125 -10.85 -13.85 9.72
C ARG A 125 -11.85 -13.70 8.57
N GLU A 126 -13.13 -14.00 8.79
CA GLU A 126 -14.18 -13.80 7.79
C GLU A 126 -14.32 -12.32 7.42
N LEU A 127 -14.45 -11.43 8.41
CA LEU A 127 -14.51 -9.99 8.18
C LEU A 127 -13.27 -9.48 7.44
N SER A 128 -12.10 -10.00 7.78
CA SER A 128 -10.84 -9.69 7.13
C SER A 128 -10.83 -10.04 5.66
N ARG A 129 -11.35 -11.22 5.33
CA ARG A 129 -11.49 -11.70 3.96
C ARG A 129 -12.46 -10.82 3.17
N GLU A 130 -13.60 -10.49 3.75
CA GLU A 130 -14.60 -9.64 3.09
C GLU A 130 -14.10 -8.21 2.86
N ILE A 131 -13.38 -7.63 3.82
CA ILE A 131 -12.70 -6.34 3.63
C ILE A 131 -11.71 -6.43 2.45
N ALA A 132 -10.91 -7.49 2.37
CA ALA A 132 -9.96 -7.69 1.29
C ALA A 132 -10.65 -7.81 -0.07
N LEU A 133 -11.73 -8.60 -0.17
CA LEU A 133 -12.55 -8.73 -1.37
C LEU A 133 -13.20 -7.40 -1.78
N ALA A 134 -13.78 -6.68 -0.82
CA ALA A 134 -14.35 -5.35 -1.06
C ALA A 134 -13.29 -4.36 -1.58
N MET A 135 -12.08 -4.40 -1.01
CA MET A 135 -10.98 -3.57 -1.48
C MET A 135 -10.52 -3.93 -2.90
N GLU A 136 -10.61 -5.19 -3.31
CA GLU A 136 -10.21 -5.60 -4.67
C GLU A 136 -11.08 -4.99 -5.78
N SER A 137 -12.34 -4.76 -5.50
CA SER A 137 -13.27 -4.12 -6.43
C SER A 137 -13.12 -2.60 -6.53
N LEU A 138 -12.32 -1.97 -5.65
CA LEU A 138 -11.97 -0.55 -5.76
C LEU A 138 -11.02 -0.31 -6.93
N SER A 139 -11.19 0.82 -7.64
CA SER A 139 -10.18 1.27 -8.59
C SER A 139 -8.84 1.54 -7.87
N ASP A 140 -7.72 1.48 -8.59
CA ASP A 140 -6.38 1.66 -8.02
C ASP A 140 -6.25 2.96 -7.21
N LYS A 141 -6.83 4.06 -7.71
CA LYS A 141 -6.80 5.36 -7.02
C LYS A 141 -7.71 5.39 -5.80
N GLN A 142 -8.90 4.78 -5.86
CA GLN A 142 -9.80 4.67 -4.71
C GLN A 142 -9.18 3.82 -3.61
N ARG A 143 -8.58 2.67 -3.97
CA ARG A 143 -7.85 1.82 -3.02
C ARG A 143 -6.70 2.57 -2.36
N ALA A 144 -5.86 3.26 -3.14
CA ALA A 144 -4.73 4.02 -2.61
C ALA A 144 -5.18 5.08 -1.59
N VAL A 145 -6.22 5.85 -1.92
CA VAL A 145 -6.78 6.87 -1.01
C VAL A 145 -7.33 6.23 0.25
N PHE A 146 -8.09 5.15 0.11
CA PHE A 146 -8.69 4.43 1.24
C PHE A 146 -7.62 3.87 2.19
N VAL A 147 -6.61 3.19 1.64
CA VAL A 147 -5.49 2.61 2.40
C VAL A 147 -4.70 3.71 3.12
N LEU A 148 -4.29 4.75 2.42
CA LEU A 148 -3.50 5.83 3.01
C LEU A 148 -4.28 6.56 4.12
N ARG A 149 -5.60 6.75 3.95
CA ARG A 149 -6.42 7.44 4.93
C ARG A 149 -6.73 6.60 6.16
N HIS A 150 -7.19 5.35 5.97
CA HIS A 150 -7.73 4.53 7.07
C HIS A 150 -6.68 3.64 7.75
N PHE A 151 -5.63 3.24 7.05
CA PHE A 151 -4.60 2.35 7.62
C PHE A 151 -3.27 3.05 7.91
N HIS A 152 -3.04 4.22 7.32
CA HIS A 152 -1.80 5.01 7.51
C HIS A 152 -2.05 6.42 8.06
N ASP A 153 -3.28 6.77 8.43
CA ASP A 153 -3.69 8.04 9.04
C ASP A 153 -3.20 9.30 8.31
N GLN A 154 -3.01 9.19 6.98
CA GLN A 154 -2.52 10.31 6.17
C GLN A 154 -3.58 11.41 6.05
N LYS A 155 -3.15 12.67 6.11
CA LYS A 155 -4.02 13.81 5.84
C LYS A 155 -4.36 13.87 4.34
N LEU A 156 -5.57 14.35 3.99
CA LEU A 156 -5.99 14.43 2.58
C LEU A 156 -5.02 15.24 1.72
N GLN A 157 -4.44 16.30 2.27
CA GLN A 157 -3.42 17.11 1.59
C GLN A 157 -2.15 16.31 1.26
N ASP A 158 -1.70 15.43 2.16
CA ASP A 158 -0.51 14.61 1.94
C ASP A 158 -0.80 13.47 0.95
N ILE A 159 -2.02 12.89 1.02
CA ILE A 159 -2.50 11.95 0.00
C ILE A 159 -2.56 12.62 -1.39
N ALA A 160 -3.05 13.86 -1.46
CA ALA A 160 -3.08 14.62 -2.71
C ALA A 160 -1.68 14.81 -3.30
N LYS A 161 -0.69 15.18 -2.46
CA LYS A 161 0.73 15.26 -2.85
C LYS A 161 1.27 13.91 -3.31
N THR A 162 0.96 12.82 -2.57
CA THR A 162 1.38 11.46 -2.90
C THR A 162 0.84 11.01 -4.25
N LEU A 163 -0.43 11.29 -4.54
CA LEU A 163 -1.09 10.88 -5.79
C LEU A 163 -0.94 11.87 -6.95
N GLY A 164 -0.36 13.05 -6.70
CA GLY A 164 -0.19 14.10 -7.70
C GLY A 164 -1.52 14.65 -8.22
N CYS A 165 -2.51 14.86 -7.35
CA CYS A 165 -3.83 15.36 -7.73
C CYS A 165 -4.34 16.40 -6.71
N ALA A 166 -5.44 17.09 -7.05
CA ALA A 166 -6.07 18.06 -6.16
C ALA A 166 -6.73 17.38 -4.95
N GLU A 167 -6.76 18.05 -3.78
CA GLU A 167 -7.41 17.53 -2.56
C GLU A 167 -8.91 17.22 -2.78
N GLY A 168 -9.61 18.01 -3.60
CA GLY A 168 -10.99 17.74 -3.99
C GLY A 168 -11.15 16.39 -4.70
N THR A 169 -10.17 15.99 -5.52
CA THR A 169 -10.13 14.67 -6.18
C THR A 169 -9.96 13.55 -5.15
N VAL A 170 -9.08 13.77 -4.15
CA VAL A 170 -8.88 12.80 -3.04
C VAL A 170 -10.17 12.62 -2.24
N LYS A 171 -10.86 13.72 -1.90
CA LYS A 171 -12.18 13.67 -1.21
C LYS A 171 -13.19 12.83 -1.98
N ASN A 172 -13.26 13.03 -3.31
CA ASN A 172 -14.16 12.27 -4.16
C ASN A 172 -13.80 10.76 -4.21
N TYR A 173 -12.51 10.43 -4.36
CA TYR A 173 -12.08 9.04 -4.31
C TYR A 173 -12.36 8.39 -2.96
N LEU A 174 -12.10 9.10 -1.85
CA LEU A 174 -12.39 8.60 -0.50
C LEU A 174 -13.88 8.36 -0.31
N PHE A 175 -14.72 9.31 -0.70
CA PHE A 175 -16.17 9.18 -0.60
C PHE A 175 -16.68 7.94 -1.34
N ARG A 176 -16.29 7.78 -2.63
CA ARG A 176 -16.69 6.60 -3.44
C ARG A 176 -16.16 5.29 -2.86
N ALA A 177 -14.91 5.28 -2.39
CA ALA A 177 -14.34 4.10 -1.76
C ALA A 177 -15.10 3.73 -0.48
N THR A 178 -15.39 4.72 0.37
CA THR A 178 -16.12 4.49 1.63
C THR A 178 -17.55 3.99 1.37
N GLN A 179 -18.27 4.58 0.42
CA GLN A 179 -19.61 4.09 0.04
C GLN A 179 -19.54 2.64 -0.43
N HIS A 180 -18.60 2.32 -1.33
CA HIS A 180 -18.45 0.97 -1.84
C HIS A 180 -18.14 -0.05 -0.73
N MET A 181 -17.22 0.30 0.19
CA MET A 181 -16.90 -0.54 1.35
C MET A 181 -18.13 -0.72 2.26
N GLN A 182 -18.91 0.33 2.50
CA GLN A 182 -20.14 0.25 3.31
C GLN A 182 -21.19 -0.66 2.68
N GLU A 183 -21.37 -0.61 1.37
CA GLU A 183 -22.29 -1.48 0.64
C GLU A 183 -21.88 -2.95 0.74
N LYS A 184 -20.59 -3.23 0.51
CA LYS A 184 -20.04 -4.60 0.53
C LYS A 184 -20.04 -5.21 1.94
N LEU A 185 -19.80 -4.40 2.97
CA LEU A 185 -19.73 -4.84 4.36
C LEU A 185 -21.02 -4.63 5.14
N ARG A 186 -22.14 -4.41 4.45
CA ARG A 186 -23.44 -4.08 5.10
C ARG A 186 -23.91 -5.16 6.07
N GLU A 187 -23.69 -6.41 5.76
CA GLU A 187 -24.11 -7.56 6.57
C GLU A 187 -23.31 -7.68 7.89
N TYR A 188 -22.13 -7.06 7.96
CA TYR A 188 -21.26 -7.05 9.14
C TYR A 188 -21.44 -5.81 10.03
N LYS A 189 -22.50 -5.02 9.78
CA LYS A 189 -22.81 -3.76 10.52
C LYS A 189 -23.75 -3.96 11.70
N SER A 190 -24.00 -5.21 12.13
CA SER A 190 -24.89 -5.52 13.26
C SER A 190 -24.21 -5.31 14.60
#